data_10475c5e3adbe24465df7d3356739e13
#
_entry.id   10475c5e3adbe24465df7d3356739e13
#
_cell.length_a   1.000
_cell.length_b   1.000
_cell.length_c   1.000
_cell.angle_alpha   90.00
_cell.angle_beta   90.00
_cell.angle_gamma   90.00
#
_symmetry.space_group_name_H-M   'P 1'
#
loop_
_entity.id
_entity.type
_entity.pdbx_description
1 polymer ?
#
loop_
_entity_poly.entity_id
_entity_poly.type
_entity_poly.pdbx_seq_one_letter_code
_entity_poly.pdbx_strand_id
1 'polypeptide(L)'
;MKLAMRFAVVAASFLAVLLPAHAAGEAGIIKGVDEFEFIYRVKLPEITGAARVWIPLAKTDTFQTVTVEELKIPMKWDKVRDRDYGNDICMLFLEPKDSGKTIELRYRVMRKEKAAYRATDTEAARYLRPEKLVPVNETFKTLAEKASAGKTDDLERAKALYDHVISRMRYDKSGTGWGRGDAVYACDARTGNCSDFHAYFIALARSINIPARFAIGATIPADKNEGRIEGYNCWAEFLADGEWVPVDISEAWKNPKFADYYFGHNPANRFELTKGRDLVVDPEPESGPINFLVYPLLEMNGEVIKPETTFEFRRIGA
;
A
#
# COMPACT_ATOMS: atom_id res chain seq x y z
N MET A 1 62.49 -50.31 -15.68
CA MET A 1 61.09 -50.15 -16.17
C MET A 1 60.43 -49.17 -15.20
N LYS A 2 60.40 -47.84 -15.54
CA LYS A 2 59.85 -46.80 -14.66
C LYS A 2 58.43 -46.44 -15.14
N LEU A 3 57.46 -46.72 -14.29
CA LEU A 3 56.04 -46.41 -14.53
C LEU A 3 55.77 -44.94 -14.15
N ALA A 4 55.45 -44.13 -15.13
CA ALA A 4 55.11 -42.71 -14.90
C ALA A 4 53.60 -42.59 -14.65
N MET A 5 53.22 -42.18 -13.46
CA MET A 5 51.83 -41.88 -13.04
C MET A 5 51.50 -40.44 -13.43
N ARG A 6 50.58 -40.28 -14.37
CA ARG A 6 50.02 -38.99 -14.79
C ARG A 6 48.89 -38.62 -13.84
N PHE A 7 49.06 -37.52 -13.08
CA PHE A 7 47.93 -36.89 -12.35
C PHE A 7 47.15 -35.97 -13.30
N ALA A 8 45.87 -36.27 -13.48
CA ALA A 8 44.98 -35.35 -14.14
C ALA A 8 44.43 -34.38 -13.12
N VAL A 9 44.75 -33.08 -13.30
CA VAL A 9 44.13 -32.00 -12.53
C VAL A 9 42.81 -31.61 -13.16
N VAL A 10 41.70 -31.89 -12.47
CA VAL A 10 40.37 -31.47 -12.86
C VAL A 10 40.19 -30.04 -12.31
N ALA A 11 40.24 -29.06 -13.19
CA ALA A 11 39.90 -27.66 -12.86
C ALA A 11 38.37 -27.54 -12.77
N ALA A 12 37.84 -27.39 -11.58
CA ALA A 12 36.42 -27.05 -11.37
C ALA A 12 36.25 -25.54 -11.63
N SER A 13 35.65 -25.22 -12.78
CA SER A 13 35.25 -23.85 -13.11
C SER A 13 34.01 -23.46 -12.28
N PHE A 14 34.20 -22.67 -11.27
CA PHE A 14 33.10 -21.98 -10.57
C PHE A 14 32.53 -20.91 -11.50
N LEU A 15 31.35 -21.18 -12.05
CA LEU A 15 30.57 -20.18 -12.76
C LEU A 15 29.95 -19.26 -11.71
N ALA A 16 30.58 -18.13 -11.43
CA ALA A 16 29.98 -17.07 -10.61
C ALA A 16 28.80 -16.51 -11.37
N VAL A 17 27.59 -16.81 -10.92
CA VAL A 17 26.37 -16.14 -11.37
C VAL A 17 26.44 -14.71 -10.82
N LEU A 18 26.90 -13.79 -11.66
CA LEU A 18 26.79 -12.36 -11.40
C LEU A 18 25.30 -12.00 -11.44
N LEU A 19 24.69 -11.88 -10.26
CA LEU A 19 23.38 -11.23 -10.12
C LEU A 19 23.57 -9.78 -10.60
N PRO A 20 22.67 -9.24 -11.44
CA PRO A 20 22.79 -7.86 -11.89
C PRO A 20 22.74 -6.93 -10.69
N ALA A 21 23.75 -6.09 -10.53
CA ALA A 21 23.74 -4.98 -9.60
C ALA A 21 22.48 -4.14 -9.90
N HIS A 22 21.63 -3.93 -8.90
CA HIS A 22 20.47 -3.07 -9.02
C HIS A 22 20.95 -1.68 -9.41
N ALA A 23 20.71 -1.28 -10.63
CA ALA A 23 20.89 0.11 -11.03
C ALA A 23 19.93 0.93 -10.16
N ALA A 24 20.47 1.79 -9.28
CA ALA A 24 19.67 2.75 -8.54
C ALA A 24 18.84 3.54 -9.57
N GLY A 25 17.53 3.27 -9.59
CA GLY A 25 16.66 3.80 -10.60
C GLY A 25 16.57 5.32 -10.49
N GLU A 26 16.55 6.01 -11.61
CA GLU A 26 16.24 7.43 -11.64
C GLU A 26 14.93 7.69 -10.88
N ALA A 27 14.93 8.69 -9.98
CA ALA A 27 13.77 9.19 -9.25
C ALA A 27 13.05 8.22 -8.29
N GLY A 28 13.76 7.34 -7.59
CA GLY A 28 13.16 6.54 -6.52
C GLY A 28 12.29 5.36 -7.00
N ILE A 29 12.40 4.96 -8.26
CA ILE A 29 11.69 3.83 -8.88
C ILE A 29 12.64 2.63 -9.00
N ILE A 30 12.22 1.47 -8.48
CA ILE A 30 12.86 0.19 -8.77
C ILE A 30 11.93 -0.62 -9.66
N LYS A 31 12.40 -0.96 -10.86
CA LYS A 31 11.69 -1.79 -11.82
C LYS A 31 12.04 -3.28 -11.63
N GLY A 32 11.16 -4.14 -12.12
CA GLY A 32 11.35 -5.58 -12.07
C GLY A 32 11.11 -6.17 -10.68
N VAL A 33 12.16 -6.37 -9.88
CA VAL A 33 12.05 -7.02 -8.56
C VAL A 33 12.87 -6.24 -7.52
N ASP A 34 12.35 -6.10 -6.30
CA ASP A 34 13.06 -5.62 -5.11
C ASP A 34 12.90 -6.64 -3.98
N GLU A 35 13.95 -6.89 -3.22
CA GLU A 35 13.93 -7.81 -2.09
C GLU A 35 14.49 -7.15 -0.84
N PHE A 36 13.70 -7.17 0.24
CA PHE A 36 14.03 -6.47 1.47
C PHE A 36 13.41 -7.15 2.70
N GLU A 37 14.03 -6.92 3.84
CA GLU A 37 13.45 -7.09 5.15
C GLU A 37 12.65 -5.83 5.50
N PHE A 38 11.43 -6.00 6.04
CA PHE A 38 10.60 -4.90 6.53
C PHE A 38 10.27 -5.14 8.00
N ILE A 39 10.52 -4.13 8.83
CA ILE A 39 10.31 -4.20 10.26
C ILE A 39 9.27 -3.17 10.66
N TYR A 40 8.17 -3.65 11.23
CA TYR A 40 7.06 -2.87 11.71
C TYR A 40 7.03 -2.92 13.23
N ARG A 41 7.23 -1.77 13.91
CA ARG A 41 7.16 -1.68 15.37
C ARG A 41 6.05 -0.77 15.82
N VAL A 42 5.37 -1.22 16.88
CA VAL A 42 4.32 -0.48 17.59
C VAL A 42 4.69 -0.42 19.06
N LYS A 43 4.90 0.79 19.59
CA LYS A 43 5.07 0.99 21.02
C LYS A 43 3.72 1.37 21.63
N LEU A 44 3.22 0.52 22.52
CA LEU A 44 1.96 0.75 23.19
C LEU A 44 2.08 1.93 24.15
N PRO A 45 1.07 2.82 24.20
CA PRO A 45 1.00 3.89 25.18
C PRO A 45 0.77 3.31 26.61
N GLU A 46 0.61 4.17 27.58
CA GLU A 46 0.04 3.79 28.87
C GLU A 46 -1.41 3.31 28.66
N ILE A 47 -1.70 2.11 29.15
CA ILE A 47 -3.03 1.49 29.09
C ILE A 47 -3.74 1.69 30.41
N THR A 48 -4.73 2.57 30.43
CA THR A 48 -5.44 2.98 31.66
C THR A 48 -6.82 2.34 31.81
N GLY A 49 -7.25 1.53 30.82
CA GLY A 49 -8.57 0.90 30.83
C GLY A 49 -8.70 -0.19 29.80
N ALA A 50 -9.93 -0.55 29.46
CA ALA A 50 -10.20 -1.51 28.39
C ALA A 50 -9.68 -0.97 27.06
N ALA A 51 -8.79 -1.70 26.41
CA ALA A 51 -8.20 -1.28 25.15
C ALA A 51 -8.12 -2.44 24.15
N ARG A 52 -8.25 -2.09 22.86
CA ARG A 52 -8.13 -3.01 21.75
C ARG A 52 -7.23 -2.39 20.69
N VAL A 53 -6.46 -3.22 20.01
CA VAL A 53 -5.64 -2.76 18.89
C VAL A 53 -5.74 -3.71 17.72
N TRP A 54 -5.86 -3.14 16.50
CA TRP A 54 -5.83 -3.83 15.21
C TRP A 54 -4.60 -3.39 14.45
N ILE A 55 -3.75 -4.34 14.07
CA ILE A 55 -2.48 -4.11 13.37
C ILE A 55 -2.53 -4.88 12.05
N PRO A 56 -2.22 -4.26 10.89
CA PRO A 56 -2.22 -4.97 9.61
C PRO A 56 -1.16 -6.08 9.59
N LEU A 57 -1.52 -7.23 9.04
CA LEU A 57 -0.59 -8.32 8.73
C LEU A 57 -0.43 -8.40 7.22
N ALA A 58 0.80 -8.24 6.75
CA ALA A 58 1.09 -8.33 5.33
C ALA A 58 0.83 -9.73 4.78
N LYS A 59 0.37 -9.81 3.52
CA LYS A 59 0.02 -11.06 2.83
C LYS A 59 0.81 -11.23 1.55
N THR A 60 1.07 -12.48 1.20
CA THR A 60 1.51 -12.85 -0.14
C THR A 60 0.36 -12.67 -1.14
N ASP A 61 0.68 -12.10 -2.31
CA ASP A 61 -0.20 -12.03 -3.47
C ASP A 61 0.60 -12.32 -4.76
N THR A 62 0.03 -12.02 -5.92
CA THR A 62 0.69 -12.24 -7.23
C THR A 62 1.97 -11.41 -7.38
N PHE A 63 2.05 -10.25 -6.71
CA PHE A 63 3.13 -9.28 -6.89
C PHE A 63 4.07 -9.15 -5.70
N GLN A 64 3.72 -9.74 -4.56
CA GLN A 64 4.61 -9.81 -3.41
C GLN A 64 4.58 -11.18 -2.74
N THR A 65 5.75 -11.72 -2.48
CA THR A 65 5.92 -12.86 -1.60
C THR A 65 6.34 -12.35 -0.25
N VAL A 66 5.54 -12.63 0.78
CA VAL A 66 5.79 -12.19 2.16
C VAL A 66 6.06 -13.41 3.02
N THR A 67 7.27 -13.49 3.57
CA THR A 67 7.64 -14.48 4.56
C THR A 67 7.68 -13.80 5.93
N VAL A 68 6.92 -14.31 6.87
CA VAL A 68 6.99 -13.85 8.26
C VAL A 68 8.25 -14.45 8.88
N GLU A 69 9.24 -13.62 9.20
CA GLU A 69 10.46 -14.06 9.87
C GLU A 69 10.28 -14.10 11.38
N GLU A 70 9.58 -13.09 11.94
CA GLU A 70 9.36 -13.01 13.37
C GLU A 70 8.10 -12.20 13.70
N LEU A 71 7.34 -12.65 14.69
CA LEU A 71 6.25 -11.91 15.32
C LEU A 71 6.54 -11.83 16.83
N LYS A 72 7.14 -10.73 17.28
CA LYS A 72 7.33 -10.45 18.71
C LYS A 72 6.08 -9.74 19.24
N ILE A 73 5.10 -10.51 19.65
CA ILE A 73 3.86 -10.02 20.25
C ILE A 73 3.79 -10.57 21.68
N PRO A 74 4.24 -9.80 22.68
CA PRO A 74 4.41 -10.31 24.05
C PRO A 74 3.10 -10.43 24.86
N MET A 75 1.96 -10.57 24.17
CA MET A 75 0.63 -10.81 24.73
C MET A 75 -0.18 -11.72 23.82
N LYS A 76 -1.31 -12.21 24.31
CA LYS A 76 -2.23 -13.00 23.50
C LYS A 76 -2.84 -12.13 22.38
N TRP A 77 -2.90 -12.68 21.20
CA TRP A 77 -3.50 -12.03 20.04
C TRP A 77 -4.29 -13.04 19.19
N ASP A 78 -5.21 -12.52 18.40
CA ASP A 78 -5.99 -13.29 17.46
C ASP A 78 -5.76 -12.77 16.05
N LYS A 79 -5.73 -13.69 15.06
CA LYS A 79 -5.73 -13.34 13.66
C LYS A 79 -7.17 -13.22 13.19
N VAL A 80 -7.56 -12.00 12.83
CA VAL A 80 -8.87 -11.73 12.23
C VAL A 80 -8.71 -11.32 10.77
N ARG A 81 -9.81 -11.35 10.02
CA ARG A 81 -9.82 -10.99 8.61
C ARG A 81 -10.96 -10.02 8.34
N ASP A 82 -10.68 -8.94 7.61
CA ASP A 82 -11.77 -8.09 7.15
C ASP A 82 -12.63 -8.82 6.13
N ARG A 83 -13.93 -8.53 6.18
CA ARG A 83 -14.96 -9.26 5.43
C ARG A 83 -14.89 -9.00 3.93
N ASP A 84 -14.57 -7.76 3.53
CA ASP A 84 -14.79 -7.32 2.17
C ASP A 84 -13.55 -7.44 1.27
N TYR A 85 -12.35 -7.25 1.82
CA TYR A 85 -11.09 -7.26 1.04
C TYR A 85 -10.15 -8.39 1.43
N GLY A 86 -10.47 -9.09 2.52
CA GLY A 86 -9.72 -10.24 3.00
C GLY A 86 -8.33 -9.91 3.57
N ASN A 87 -8.14 -8.67 4.07
CA ASN A 87 -6.91 -8.31 4.77
C ASN A 87 -6.78 -9.11 6.07
N ASP A 88 -5.58 -9.63 6.34
CA ASP A 88 -5.27 -10.26 7.61
C ASP A 88 -4.86 -9.18 8.64
N ILE A 89 -5.35 -9.32 9.86
CA ILE A 89 -5.19 -8.31 10.92
C ILE A 89 -4.87 -9.03 12.22
N CYS A 90 -3.84 -8.56 12.93
CA CYS A 90 -3.53 -8.94 14.29
C CYS A 90 -4.40 -8.10 15.24
N MET A 91 -5.25 -8.75 16.00
CA MET A 91 -6.16 -8.12 16.97
C MET A 91 -5.76 -8.51 18.38
N LEU A 92 -5.66 -7.52 19.27
CA LEU A 92 -5.29 -7.74 20.67
C LEU A 92 -6.25 -7.02 21.61
N PHE A 93 -6.55 -7.68 22.71
CA PHE A 93 -7.11 -7.05 23.92
C PHE A 93 -5.94 -6.69 24.84
N LEU A 94 -5.88 -5.44 25.26
CA LEU A 94 -4.80 -4.92 26.08
C LEU A 94 -5.27 -4.66 27.51
N GLU A 95 -4.36 -4.88 28.46
CA GLU A 95 -4.54 -4.63 29.87
C GLU A 95 -3.47 -3.65 30.40
N PRO A 96 -3.63 -3.01 31.55
CA PRO A 96 -2.65 -2.07 32.11
C PRO A 96 -1.21 -2.62 32.19
N LYS A 97 -1.04 -3.94 32.41
CA LYS A 97 0.26 -4.62 32.40
C LYS A 97 0.98 -4.61 31.04
N ASP A 98 0.26 -4.25 29.97
CA ASP A 98 0.79 -4.18 28.60
C ASP A 98 1.30 -2.80 28.23
N SER A 99 1.15 -1.82 29.14
CA SER A 99 1.66 -0.45 28.98
C SER A 99 3.13 -0.43 28.60
N GLY A 100 3.48 0.36 27.59
CA GLY A 100 4.86 0.58 27.14
C GLY A 100 5.52 -0.61 26.46
N LYS A 101 4.85 -1.75 26.31
CA LYS A 101 5.38 -2.89 25.55
C LYS A 101 5.51 -2.54 24.07
N THR A 102 6.45 -3.19 23.40
CA THR A 102 6.67 -3.06 21.95
C THR A 102 6.24 -4.35 21.26
N ILE A 103 5.44 -4.18 20.21
CA ILE A 103 5.11 -5.22 19.24
C ILE A 103 6.04 -5.03 18.03
N GLU A 104 6.68 -6.11 17.58
CA GLU A 104 7.52 -6.08 16.37
C GLU A 104 7.08 -7.18 15.41
N LEU A 105 6.81 -6.80 14.17
CA LEU A 105 6.52 -7.70 13.06
C LEU A 105 7.67 -7.57 12.06
N ARG A 106 8.30 -8.70 11.71
CA ARG A 106 9.43 -8.74 10.78
C ARG A 106 9.10 -9.63 9.60
N TYR A 107 9.25 -9.07 8.42
CA TYR A 107 8.93 -9.70 7.14
C TYR A 107 10.13 -9.69 6.22
N ARG A 108 10.35 -10.80 5.51
CA ARG A 108 11.14 -10.82 4.28
C ARG A 108 10.17 -10.70 3.10
N VAL A 109 10.42 -9.75 2.24
CA VAL A 109 9.53 -9.41 1.13
C VAL A 109 10.29 -9.46 -0.17
N MET A 110 9.76 -10.22 -1.14
CA MET A 110 10.15 -10.12 -2.54
C MET A 110 8.99 -9.48 -3.28
N ARG A 111 9.20 -8.28 -3.80
CA ARG A 111 8.19 -7.51 -4.51
C ARG A 111 8.51 -7.44 -5.99
N LYS A 112 7.53 -7.71 -6.83
CA LYS A 112 7.58 -7.50 -8.28
C LYS A 112 6.93 -6.17 -8.64
N GLU A 113 7.49 -5.51 -9.65
CA GLU A 113 6.82 -4.39 -10.30
C GLU A 113 5.43 -4.83 -10.78
N LYS A 114 4.42 -4.01 -10.54
CA LYS A 114 3.05 -4.29 -10.95
C LYS A 114 2.75 -3.44 -12.19
N ALA A 115 2.41 -4.09 -13.28
CA ALA A 115 1.80 -3.48 -14.46
C ALA A 115 0.31 -3.83 -14.50
N ALA A 116 -0.40 -3.45 -15.54
CA ALA A 116 -1.77 -3.90 -15.78
C ALA A 116 -1.84 -5.44 -15.80
N TYR A 117 -2.84 -6.01 -15.15
CA TYR A 117 -2.98 -7.46 -15.00
C TYR A 117 -4.43 -7.90 -14.99
N ARG A 118 -4.68 -9.10 -15.52
CA ARG A 118 -6.02 -9.64 -15.65
C ARG A 118 -6.71 -9.75 -14.29
N ALA A 119 -7.94 -9.25 -14.21
CA ALA A 119 -8.78 -9.42 -13.05
C ALA A 119 -9.14 -10.91 -12.86
N THR A 120 -8.95 -11.40 -11.64
CA THR A 120 -9.33 -12.76 -11.25
C THR A 120 -10.59 -12.78 -10.39
N ASP A 121 -10.96 -11.65 -9.82
CA ASP A 121 -12.14 -11.48 -9.01
C ASP A 121 -13.35 -11.15 -9.89
N THR A 122 -14.40 -11.92 -9.74
CA THR A 122 -15.68 -11.71 -10.45
C THR A 122 -16.53 -10.60 -9.81
N GLU A 123 -16.03 -9.95 -8.75
CA GLU A 123 -16.80 -9.01 -7.93
C GLU A 123 -16.49 -7.54 -8.24
N ALA A 124 -16.35 -7.16 -9.50
CA ALA A 124 -16.16 -5.77 -9.92
C ALA A 124 -17.20 -4.80 -9.33
N ALA A 125 -18.43 -5.27 -9.12
CA ALA A 125 -19.51 -4.50 -8.50
C ALA A 125 -19.20 -4.00 -7.08
N ARG A 126 -18.35 -4.71 -6.31
CA ARG A 126 -17.88 -4.26 -5.00
C ARG A 126 -17.14 -2.93 -5.11
N TYR A 127 -16.30 -2.79 -6.12
CA TYR A 127 -15.44 -1.64 -6.33
C TYR A 127 -16.13 -0.47 -7.03
N LEU A 128 -17.47 -0.55 -7.21
CA LEU A 128 -18.33 0.55 -7.60
C LEU A 128 -19.09 1.15 -6.40
N ARG A 129 -19.08 0.49 -5.24
CA ARG A 129 -19.82 0.94 -4.06
C ARG A 129 -19.21 2.21 -3.47
N PRO A 130 -20.03 3.13 -2.93
CA PRO A 130 -19.50 4.24 -2.15
C PRO A 130 -18.86 3.74 -0.86
N GLU A 131 -17.92 4.52 -0.35
CA GLU A 131 -17.33 4.39 0.98
C GLU A 131 -17.59 5.69 1.76
N LYS A 132 -17.50 5.65 3.08
CA LYS A 132 -17.85 6.80 3.97
C LYS A 132 -17.22 8.12 3.53
N LEU A 133 -15.95 8.07 3.10
CA LEU A 133 -15.20 9.26 2.64
C LEU A 133 -14.95 9.29 1.12
N VAL A 134 -15.52 8.33 0.38
CA VAL A 134 -15.44 8.24 -1.09
C VAL A 134 -16.84 8.04 -1.65
N PRO A 135 -17.64 9.12 -1.69
CA PRO A 135 -19.00 9.03 -2.17
C PRO A 135 -19.08 8.79 -3.69
N VAL A 136 -20.14 8.13 -4.10
CA VAL A 136 -20.56 8.00 -5.51
C VAL A 136 -21.86 8.80 -5.65
N ASN A 137 -21.79 9.95 -6.34
CA ASN A 137 -22.92 10.87 -6.43
C ASN A 137 -22.87 11.75 -7.71
N GLU A 138 -23.93 12.52 -7.95
CA GLU A 138 -24.04 13.38 -9.14
C GLU A 138 -22.95 14.46 -9.23
N THR A 139 -22.42 14.97 -8.11
CA THR A 139 -21.34 15.95 -8.13
C THR A 139 -20.09 15.34 -8.75
N PHE A 140 -19.66 14.18 -8.24
CA PHE A 140 -18.47 13.49 -8.77
C PHE A 140 -18.71 12.95 -10.19
N LYS A 141 -19.94 12.51 -10.51
CA LYS A 141 -20.32 12.10 -11.85
C LYS A 141 -20.17 13.25 -12.86
N THR A 142 -20.76 14.42 -12.57
CA THR A 142 -20.66 15.60 -13.44
C THR A 142 -19.19 16.02 -13.65
N LEU A 143 -18.39 16.01 -12.59
CA LEU A 143 -16.96 16.32 -12.68
C LEU A 143 -16.20 15.30 -13.54
N ALA A 144 -16.49 14.01 -13.35
CA ALA A 144 -15.85 12.94 -14.10
C ALA A 144 -16.23 12.95 -15.59
N GLU A 145 -17.51 13.12 -15.91
CA GLU A 145 -18.00 13.24 -17.29
C GLU A 145 -17.38 14.45 -18.00
N LYS A 146 -17.28 15.58 -17.30
CA LYS A 146 -16.60 16.77 -17.83
C LYS A 146 -15.12 16.53 -18.07
N ALA A 147 -14.41 15.88 -17.14
CA ALA A 147 -12.99 15.61 -17.24
C ALA A 147 -12.66 14.60 -18.36
N SER A 148 -13.56 13.65 -18.62
CA SER A 148 -13.42 12.60 -19.64
C SER A 148 -14.25 12.85 -20.90
N ALA A 149 -14.69 14.09 -21.14
CA ALA A 149 -15.54 14.43 -22.30
C ALA A 149 -14.89 14.00 -23.62
N GLY A 150 -15.70 13.36 -24.49
CA GLY A 150 -15.25 12.83 -25.79
C GLY A 150 -14.47 11.52 -25.72
N LYS A 151 -14.29 10.92 -24.53
CA LYS A 151 -13.71 9.60 -24.34
C LYS A 151 -14.83 8.56 -24.15
N THR A 152 -14.70 7.41 -24.81
CA THR A 152 -15.67 6.31 -24.74
C THR A 152 -15.11 5.04 -24.12
N ASP A 153 -13.80 4.86 -24.26
CA ASP A 153 -13.05 3.75 -23.69
C ASP A 153 -12.70 4.01 -22.22
N ASP A 154 -12.86 3.00 -21.35
CA ASP A 154 -12.67 3.19 -19.90
C ASP A 154 -11.22 3.46 -19.51
N LEU A 155 -10.24 2.95 -20.26
CA LEU A 155 -8.84 3.25 -20.03
C LEU A 155 -8.53 4.72 -20.35
N GLU A 156 -9.04 5.24 -21.48
CA GLU A 156 -8.90 6.65 -21.85
C GLU A 156 -9.65 7.57 -20.89
N ARG A 157 -10.84 7.17 -20.45
CA ARG A 157 -11.62 7.91 -19.43
C ARG A 157 -10.85 7.99 -18.13
N ALA A 158 -10.33 6.87 -17.64
CA ALA A 158 -9.53 6.81 -16.41
C ALA A 158 -8.23 7.64 -16.54
N LYS A 159 -7.57 7.62 -17.72
CA LYS A 159 -6.41 8.49 -17.97
C LYS A 159 -6.78 9.97 -17.86
N ALA A 160 -7.91 10.36 -18.42
CA ALA A 160 -8.39 11.74 -18.31
C ALA A 160 -8.71 12.13 -16.85
N LEU A 161 -9.26 11.21 -16.04
CA LEU A 161 -9.46 11.45 -14.61
C LEU A 161 -8.13 11.55 -13.84
N TYR A 162 -7.17 10.71 -14.18
CA TYR A 162 -5.82 10.76 -13.61
C TYR A 162 -5.16 12.12 -13.86
N ASP A 163 -5.18 12.59 -15.11
CA ASP A 163 -4.63 13.88 -15.50
C ASP A 163 -5.39 15.05 -14.87
N HIS A 164 -6.72 14.92 -14.74
CA HIS A 164 -7.56 15.88 -14.03
C HIS A 164 -7.14 16.02 -12.57
N VAL A 165 -6.94 14.93 -11.85
CA VAL A 165 -6.51 14.98 -10.44
C VAL A 165 -5.12 15.60 -10.31
N ILE A 166 -4.15 15.22 -11.15
CA ILE A 166 -2.80 15.81 -11.18
C ILE A 166 -2.88 17.33 -11.39
N SER A 167 -3.70 17.78 -12.33
CA SER A 167 -3.79 19.19 -12.68
C SER A 167 -4.52 20.05 -11.64
N ARG A 168 -5.44 19.44 -10.87
CA ARG A 168 -6.27 20.16 -9.91
C ARG A 168 -5.73 20.15 -8.50
N MET A 169 -5.03 19.11 -8.10
CA MET A 169 -4.54 18.94 -6.74
C MET A 169 -3.09 19.39 -6.57
N ARG A 170 -2.75 19.81 -5.36
CA ARG A 170 -1.39 20.06 -4.92
C ARG A 170 -1.06 19.16 -3.72
N TYR A 171 0.09 18.51 -3.75
CA TYR A 171 0.57 17.73 -2.61
C TYR A 171 1.02 18.66 -1.49
N ASP A 172 0.17 18.83 -0.49
CA ASP A 172 0.36 19.76 0.61
C ASP A 172 -0.25 19.16 1.89
N LYS A 173 0.55 19.14 2.95
CA LYS A 173 0.19 18.62 4.26
C LYS A 173 0.03 19.75 5.30
N SER A 174 -0.06 21.00 4.87
CA SER A 174 -0.32 22.13 5.74
C SER A 174 -1.80 22.23 6.11
N GLY A 175 -2.09 22.81 7.24
CA GLY A 175 -3.48 22.99 7.71
C GLY A 175 -4.11 21.70 8.27
N THR A 176 -5.44 21.62 8.21
CA THR A 176 -6.25 20.52 8.76
C THR A 176 -7.12 19.88 7.69
N GLY A 177 -7.57 18.65 7.92
CA GLY A 177 -8.51 17.92 7.05
C GLY A 177 -7.86 16.97 6.04
N TRP A 178 -6.59 17.15 5.71
CA TRP A 178 -5.84 16.26 4.81
C TRP A 178 -5.51 14.91 5.46
N GLY A 179 -5.20 13.93 4.63
CA GLY A 179 -4.65 12.62 5.06
C GLY A 179 -5.70 11.61 5.50
N ARG A 180 -6.99 11.96 5.44
CA ARG A 180 -8.08 11.03 5.73
C ARG A 180 -8.52 10.24 4.49
N GLY A 181 -8.02 10.64 3.32
CA GLY A 181 -8.52 10.12 2.05
C GLY A 181 -9.99 10.50 1.85
N ASP A 182 -10.31 11.74 2.08
CA ASP A 182 -11.65 12.31 1.93
C ASP A 182 -11.78 12.95 0.55
N ALA A 183 -12.57 12.32 -0.32
CA ALA A 183 -12.72 12.77 -1.70
C ALA A 183 -13.42 14.14 -1.81
N VAL A 184 -14.32 14.46 -0.88
CA VAL A 184 -14.99 15.78 -0.83
C VAL A 184 -13.99 16.84 -0.44
N TYR A 185 -13.23 16.61 0.64
CA TYR A 185 -12.15 17.53 1.05
C TYR A 185 -11.15 17.75 -0.09
N ALA A 186 -10.68 16.65 -0.73
CA ALA A 186 -9.72 16.74 -1.84
C ALA A 186 -10.25 17.55 -3.01
N CYS A 187 -11.52 17.36 -3.38
CA CYS A 187 -12.19 18.11 -4.44
C CYS A 187 -12.27 19.62 -4.13
N ASP A 188 -12.64 19.98 -2.92
CA ASP A 188 -12.91 21.35 -2.51
C ASP A 188 -11.62 22.11 -2.20
N ALA A 189 -10.76 21.55 -1.33
CA ALA A 189 -9.51 22.14 -0.91
C ALA A 189 -8.43 22.10 -1.99
N ARG A 190 -8.49 21.13 -2.92
CA ARG A 190 -7.50 20.89 -3.98
C ARG A 190 -6.08 20.70 -3.44
N THR A 191 -5.98 20.18 -2.24
CA THR A 191 -4.73 19.87 -1.54
C THR A 191 -4.89 18.59 -0.75
N GLY A 192 -3.79 17.96 -0.39
CA GLY A 192 -3.76 16.78 0.44
C GLY A 192 -2.52 15.93 0.23
N ASN A 193 -2.52 14.74 0.82
CA ASN A 193 -1.49 13.75 0.63
C ASN A 193 -1.94 12.63 -0.34
N CYS A 194 -1.17 11.54 -0.42
CA CYS A 194 -1.48 10.42 -1.32
C CYS A 194 -2.89 9.86 -1.11
N SER A 195 -3.38 9.74 0.13
CA SER A 195 -4.72 9.18 0.38
C SER A 195 -5.84 10.07 -0.16
N ASP A 196 -5.67 11.39 -0.12
CA ASP A 196 -6.66 12.34 -0.63
C ASP A 196 -6.67 12.36 -2.17
N PHE A 197 -5.49 12.30 -2.82
CA PHE A 197 -5.37 12.18 -4.27
C PHE A 197 -6.10 10.93 -4.80
N HIS A 198 -5.83 9.78 -4.18
CA HIS A 198 -6.42 8.53 -4.64
C HIS A 198 -7.90 8.40 -4.29
N ALA A 199 -8.35 8.95 -3.14
CA ALA A 199 -9.76 9.02 -2.81
C ALA A 199 -10.55 9.83 -3.83
N TYR A 200 -10.01 10.99 -4.25
CA TYR A 200 -10.65 11.82 -5.27
C TYR A 200 -10.75 11.09 -6.61
N PHE A 201 -9.67 10.46 -7.06
CA PHE A 201 -9.67 9.64 -8.28
C PHE A 201 -10.71 8.52 -8.21
N ILE A 202 -10.74 7.76 -7.11
CA ILE A 202 -11.66 6.63 -6.94
C ILE A 202 -13.11 7.10 -6.95
N ALA A 203 -13.43 8.23 -6.30
CA ALA A 203 -14.77 8.81 -6.32
C ALA A 203 -15.22 9.18 -7.74
N LEU A 204 -14.33 9.83 -8.51
CA LEU A 204 -14.58 10.17 -9.92
C LEU A 204 -14.80 8.91 -10.77
N ALA A 205 -13.90 7.94 -10.69
CA ALA A 205 -13.95 6.71 -11.49
C ALA A 205 -15.24 5.93 -11.21
N ARG A 206 -15.55 5.68 -9.94
CA ARG A 206 -16.77 4.95 -9.55
C ARG A 206 -18.04 5.66 -9.97
N SER A 207 -18.07 7.00 -9.94
CA SER A 207 -19.24 7.80 -10.32
C SER A 207 -19.58 7.74 -11.82
N ILE A 208 -18.66 7.27 -12.65
CA ILE A 208 -18.89 6.99 -14.09
C ILE A 208 -18.76 5.49 -14.41
N ASN A 209 -19.03 4.63 -13.41
CA ASN A 209 -19.05 3.17 -13.51
C ASN A 209 -17.70 2.50 -13.84
N ILE A 210 -16.58 3.13 -13.55
CA ILE A 210 -15.25 2.49 -13.60
C ILE A 210 -14.94 1.93 -12.20
N PRO A 211 -14.88 0.59 -12.01
CA PRO A 211 -14.53 0.01 -10.73
C PRO A 211 -13.12 0.45 -10.33
N ALA A 212 -12.95 0.93 -9.10
CA ALA A 212 -11.67 1.38 -8.61
C ALA A 212 -11.48 1.02 -7.14
N ARG A 213 -10.24 0.71 -6.72
CA ARG A 213 -9.91 0.28 -5.38
C ARG A 213 -8.67 0.96 -4.83
N PHE A 214 -8.60 1.04 -3.53
CA PHE A 214 -7.53 1.63 -2.77
C PHE A 214 -6.56 0.56 -2.25
N ALA A 215 -5.26 0.84 -2.26
CA ALA A 215 -4.25 0.03 -1.60
C ALA A 215 -3.27 0.93 -0.85
N ILE A 216 -2.75 0.44 0.28
CA ILE A 216 -1.89 1.23 1.16
C ILE A 216 -0.79 0.36 1.78
N GLY A 217 0.37 0.98 1.98
CA GLY A 217 1.53 0.35 2.58
C GLY A 217 2.70 1.31 2.70
N ALA A 218 3.87 0.92 2.21
CA ALA A 218 5.08 1.71 2.32
C ALA A 218 5.84 1.81 0.98
N THR A 219 6.60 2.89 0.82
CA THR A 219 7.62 3.03 -0.23
C THR A 219 8.97 2.75 0.39
N ILE A 220 9.70 1.80 -0.17
CA ILE A 220 11.07 1.49 0.22
C ILE A 220 12.00 2.47 -0.51
N PRO A 221 12.80 3.31 0.18
CA PRO A 221 13.70 4.26 -0.46
C PRO A 221 14.64 3.56 -1.45
N ALA A 222 14.67 4.00 -2.70
CA ALA A 222 15.46 3.34 -3.75
C ALA A 222 16.96 3.67 -3.66
N ASP A 223 17.31 4.77 -3.02
CA ASP A 223 18.66 5.32 -2.86
C ASP A 223 19.43 4.81 -1.63
N LYS A 224 18.80 3.92 -0.84
CA LYS A 224 19.37 3.41 0.42
C LYS A 224 19.21 1.89 0.49
N ASN A 225 20.16 1.24 1.17
CA ASN A 225 20.09 -0.19 1.43
C ASN A 225 19.38 -0.52 2.74
N GLU A 226 19.33 0.42 3.68
CA GLU A 226 18.63 0.28 4.96
C GLU A 226 18.24 1.64 5.52
N GLY A 227 17.33 1.64 6.49
CA GLY A 227 16.94 2.83 7.23
C GLY A 227 15.47 2.85 7.64
N ARG A 228 15.06 4.01 8.16
CA ARG A 228 13.64 4.27 8.48
C ARG A 228 12.88 4.71 7.23
N ILE A 229 11.60 4.38 7.23
CA ILE A 229 10.64 4.83 6.21
C ILE A 229 9.76 5.90 6.84
N GLU A 230 9.75 7.07 6.22
CA GLU A 230 9.01 8.24 6.69
C GLU A 230 7.54 8.18 6.22
N GLY A 231 6.72 7.55 7.04
CA GLY A 231 5.27 7.47 6.82
C GLY A 231 4.85 6.33 5.89
N TYR A 232 3.64 6.44 5.37
CA TYR A 232 3.04 5.48 4.46
C TYR A 232 2.96 6.03 3.03
N ASN A 233 2.75 5.15 2.09
CA ASN A 233 2.28 5.48 0.74
C ASN A 233 1.03 4.67 0.39
N CYS A 234 0.21 5.22 -0.49
CA CYS A 234 -0.93 4.52 -1.04
C CYS A 234 -1.03 4.75 -2.55
N TRP A 235 -1.79 3.92 -3.20
CA TRP A 235 -2.07 3.98 -4.63
C TRP A 235 -3.49 3.48 -4.89
N ALA A 236 -3.93 3.62 -6.13
CA ALA A 236 -5.20 3.07 -6.56
C ALA A 236 -5.00 2.08 -7.71
N GLU A 237 -6.00 1.27 -7.94
CA GLU A 237 -6.15 0.44 -9.13
C GLU A 237 -7.56 0.63 -9.67
N PHE A 238 -7.73 0.69 -10.98
CA PHE A 238 -9.03 0.71 -11.63
C PHE A 238 -9.16 -0.44 -12.64
N LEU A 239 -10.37 -0.83 -12.92
CA LEU A 239 -10.65 -1.93 -13.86
C LEU A 239 -11.08 -1.36 -15.21
N ALA A 240 -10.32 -1.71 -16.25
CA ALA A 240 -10.65 -1.43 -17.64
C ALA A 240 -10.33 -2.65 -18.49
N ASP A 241 -11.16 -2.99 -19.46
CA ASP A 241 -10.98 -4.11 -20.39
C ASP A 241 -10.67 -5.46 -19.74
N GLY A 242 -11.19 -5.68 -18.53
CA GLY A 242 -10.96 -6.90 -17.75
C GLY A 242 -9.59 -6.96 -17.08
N GLU A 243 -8.85 -5.86 -17.03
CA GLU A 243 -7.56 -5.74 -16.37
C GLU A 243 -7.58 -4.69 -15.25
N TRP A 244 -6.94 -5.01 -14.13
CA TRP A 244 -6.63 -4.03 -13.10
C TRP A 244 -5.41 -3.21 -13.51
N VAL A 245 -5.57 -1.91 -13.59
CA VAL A 245 -4.53 -0.94 -13.97
C VAL A 245 -4.11 -0.15 -12.73
N PRO A 246 -2.86 -0.29 -12.24
CA PRO A 246 -2.39 0.47 -11.09
C PRO A 246 -2.10 1.92 -11.46
N VAL A 247 -2.35 2.85 -10.53
CA VAL A 247 -2.00 4.27 -10.65
C VAL A 247 -1.45 4.82 -9.34
N ASP A 248 -0.35 5.59 -9.38
CA ASP A 248 0.13 6.38 -8.26
C ASP A 248 0.16 7.86 -8.62
N ILE A 249 -0.99 8.52 -8.42
CA ILE A 249 -1.22 9.90 -8.86
C ILE A 249 -0.37 10.88 -8.04
N SER A 250 -0.17 10.59 -6.77
CA SER A 250 0.61 11.44 -5.87
C SER A 250 2.10 11.44 -6.22
N GLU A 251 2.65 10.30 -6.63
CA GLU A 251 4.03 10.21 -7.09
C GLU A 251 4.21 10.82 -8.47
N ALA A 252 3.23 10.67 -9.36
CA ALA A 252 3.19 11.36 -10.65
C ALA A 252 3.19 12.88 -10.50
N TRP A 253 2.43 13.40 -9.53
CA TRP A 253 2.42 14.83 -9.22
C TRP A 253 3.78 15.33 -8.72
N LYS A 254 4.43 14.57 -7.83
CA LYS A 254 5.76 14.90 -7.29
C LYS A 254 6.86 14.80 -8.37
N ASN A 255 6.71 13.88 -9.31
CA ASN A 255 7.69 13.56 -10.34
C ASN A 255 7.04 13.54 -11.74
N PRO A 256 6.71 14.71 -12.32
CA PRO A 256 5.94 14.79 -13.57
C PRO A 256 6.57 14.06 -14.76
N LYS A 257 7.89 13.91 -14.79
CA LYS A 257 8.60 13.14 -15.84
C LYS A 257 8.26 11.64 -15.84
N PHE A 258 7.68 11.12 -14.75
CA PHE A 258 7.23 9.74 -14.62
C PHE A 258 5.71 9.60 -14.57
N ALA A 259 4.96 10.65 -14.90
CA ALA A 259 3.51 10.59 -14.89
C ALA A 259 2.97 9.46 -15.76
N ASP A 260 3.53 9.26 -16.96
CA ASP A 260 3.12 8.15 -17.84
C ASP A 260 3.49 6.77 -17.27
N TYR A 261 4.59 6.66 -16.52
CA TYR A 261 4.96 5.42 -15.84
C TYR A 261 3.97 5.09 -14.72
N TYR A 262 3.62 6.06 -13.89
CA TYR A 262 2.70 5.86 -12.77
C TYR A 262 1.23 5.70 -13.20
N PHE A 263 0.91 5.87 -14.46
CA PHE A 263 -0.32 5.42 -15.07
C PHE A 263 -0.08 4.05 -15.69
N GLY A 264 -0.45 3.00 -14.99
CA GLY A 264 -0.29 1.61 -15.45
C GLY A 264 0.79 0.81 -14.70
N HIS A 265 1.63 1.46 -13.88
CA HIS A 265 2.68 0.76 -13.14
C HIS A 265 2.73 1.15 -11.66
N ASN A 266 3.09 0.17 -10.83
CA ASN A 266 3.46 0.36 -9.44
C ASN A 266 4.83 -0.30 -9.22
N PRO A 267 5.89 0.47 -8.87
CA PRO A 267 7.25 -0.03 -8.85
C PRO A 267 7.48 -1.13 -7.81
N ALA A 268 8.57 -1.87 -7.98
CA ALA A 268 8.92 -2.99 -7.10
C ALA A 268 9.30 -2.55 -5.68
N ASN A 269 9.73 -1.32 -5.48
CA ASN A 269 10.01 -0.78 -4.15
C ASN A 269 8.74 -0.28 -3.43
N ARG A 270 7.67 -1.06 -3.49
CA ARG A 270 6.43 -0.85 -2.74
C ARG A 270 6.15 -2.07 -1.88
N PHE A 271 5.65 -1.85 -0.68
CA PHE A 271 5.18 -2.91 0.19
C PHE A 271 3.71 -2.67 0.51
N GLU A 272 2.84 -3.56 0.08
CA GLU A 272 1.40 -3.48 0.31
C GLU A 272 1.05 -4.15 1.64
N LEU A 273 0.39 -3.41 2.54
CA LEU A 273 -0.09 -3.92 3.82
C LEU A 273 -1.56 -4.27 3.77
N THR A 274 -2.42 -3.37 3.27
CA THR A 274 -3.86 -3.63 3.14
C THR A 274 -4.44 -3.04 1.86
N LYS A 275 -5.61 -3.59 1.47
CA LYS A 275 -6.47 -3.09 0.38
C LYS A 275 -7.81 -2.65 0.92
N GLY A 276 -8.45 -1.73 0.19
CA GLY A 276 -9.80 -1.29 0.47
C GLY A 276 -9.90 -0.27 1.59
N ARG A 277 -11.13 0.10 1.84
CA ARG A 277 -11.52 1.10 2.85
C ARG A 277 -12.79 0.65 3.54
N ASP A 278 -13.13 1.32 4.65
CA ASP A 278 -14.26 0.94 5.50
C ASP A 278 -14.23 -0.55 5.86
N LEU A 279 -13.04 -1.03 6.29
CA LEU A 279 -12.79 -2.44 6.60
C LEU A 279 -13.66 -2.88 7.76
N VAL A 280 -14.45 -3.93 7.55
CA VAL A 280 -15.33 -4.54 8.55
C VAL A 280 -14.64 -5.77 9.12
N VAL A 281 -14.36 -5.75 10.40
CA VAL A 281 -13.67 -6.81 11.16
C VAL A 281 -14.54 -7.30 12.33
N ASP A 282 -14.25 -8.48 12.84
CA ASP A 282 -14.89 -9.03 14.03
C ASP A 282 -13.80 -9.39 15.06
N PRO A 283 -13.82 -8.80 16.27
CA PRO A 283 -14.73 -7.77 16.75
C PRO A 283 -14.56 -6.42 16.05
N GLU A 284 -15.66 -5.71 15.83
CA GLU A 284 -15.67 -4.39 15.22
C GLU A 284 -15.18 -3.33 16.21
N PRO A 285 -14.38 -2.34 15.77
CA PRO A 285 -14.07 -1.14 16.55
C PRO A 285 -15.33 -0.35 16.94
N GLU A 286 -15.32 0.27 18.11
CA GLU A 286 -16.44 1.14 18.55
C GLU A 286 -16.57 2.39 17.63
N SER A 287 -15.47 2.83 17.04
CA SER A 287 -15.44 3.90 16.04
C SER A 287 -16.06 3.50 14.69
N GLY A 288 -16.48 2.24 14.54
CA GLY A 288 -17.04 1.65 13.33
C GLY A 288 -15.99 1.12 12.37
N PRO A 289 -16.34 0.87 11.09
CA PRO A 289 -15.44 0.32 10.09
C PRO A 289 -14.15 1.12 9.96
N ILE A 290 -13.02 0.40 9.81
CA ILE A 290 -11.69 1.03 9.72
C ILE A 290 -11.52 1.66 8.36
N ASN A 291 -11.37 2.99 8.31
CA ASN A 291 -11.24 3.74 7.05
C ASN A 291 -10.17 3.14 6.11
N PHE A 292 -8.95 2.95 6.59
CA PHE A 292 -7.86 2.16 5.98
C PHE A 292 -6.86 1.79 7.09
N LEU A 293 -6.10 0.72 6.90
CA LEU A 293 -5.24 0.19 7.94
C LEU A 293 -3.80 0.04 7.45
N VAL A 294 -2.96 0.99 7.83
CA VAL A 294 -1.50 0.96 7.61
C VAL A 294 -0.76 1.18 8.93
N TYR A 295 -1.28 2.08 9.77
CA TYR A 295 -0.92 2.21 11.16
C TYR A 295 -1.91 1.44 12.04
N PRO A 296 -1.53 1.07 13.27
CA PRO A 296 -2.46 0.42 14.17
C PRO A 296 -3.65 1.32 14.48
N LEU A 297 -4.85 0.75 14.49
CA LEU A 297 -5.99 1.35 15.17
C LEU A 297 -5.97 0.86 16.61
N LEU A 298 -5.80 1.76 17.57
CA LEU A 298 -5.92 1.48 18.99
C LEU A 298 -7.10 2.25 19.55
N GLU A 299 -8.01 1.53 20.20
CA GLU A 299 -9.11 2.13 20.96
C GLU A 299 -8.91 1.84 22.44
N MET A 300 -9.09 2.86 23.28
CA MET A 300 -9.02 2.75 24.73
C MET A 300 -10.08 3.64 25.35
N ASN A 301 -10.94 3.06 26.17
CA ASN A 301 -12.07 3.76 26.82
C ASN A 301 -13.00 4.48 25.82
N GLY A 302 -13.20 3.90 24.63
CA GLY A 302 -14.04 4.48 23.56
C GLY A 302 -13.36 5.57 22.71
N GLU A 303 -12.09 5.89 22.97
CA GLU A 303 -11.33 6.88 22.21
C GLU A 303 -10.28 6.22 21.31
N VAL A 304 -10.12 6.74 20.11
CA VAL A 304 -9.06 6.32 19.18
C VAL A 304 -7.75 7.00 19.56
N ILE A 305 -6.74 6.20 19.85
CA ILE A 305 -5.40 6.65 20.22
C ILE A 305 -4.42 6.22 19.12
N LYS A 306 -3.48 7.09 18.78
CA LYS A 306 -2.43 6.81 17.81
C LYS A 306 -1.15 6.36 18.53
N PRO A 307 -0.80 5.05 18.54
CA PRO A 307 0.44 4.58 19.15
C PRO A 307 1.65 5.00 18.30
N GLU A 308 2.80 5.11 18.96
CA GLU A 308 4.07 5.32 18.26
C GLU A 308 4.34 4.14 17.34
N THR A 309 4.50 4.42 16.04
CA THR A 309 4.71 3.38 15.03
C THR A 309 5.90 3.73 14.16
N THR A 310 6.77 2.76 13.93
CA THR A 310 7.95 2.92 13.08
C THR A 310 8.05 1.82 12.05
N PHE A 311 8.49 2.19 10.85
CA PHE A 311 8.83 1.30 9.77
C PHE A 311 10.32 1.40 9.49
N GLU A 312 10.97 0.25 9.35
CA GLU A 312 12.37 0.16 8.95
C GLU A 312 12.50 -0.89 7.85
N PHE A 313 13.55 -0.78 7.06
CA PHE A 313 13.86 -1.75 6.01
C PHE A 313 15.36 -2.01 5.91
N ARG A 314 15.70 -3.17 5.33
CA ARG A 314 17.04 -3.53 4.90
C ARG A 314 16.94 -4.36 3.62
N ARG A 315 17.60 -3.94 2.52
CA ARG A 315 17.65 -4.72 1.29
C ARG A 315 18.49 -5.98 1.47
N ILE A 316 18.07 -7.03 0.79
CA ILE A 316 18.72 -8.33 0.83
C ILE A 316 19.57 -8.46 -0.43
N GLY A 317 20.87 -8.76 -0.26
CA GLY A 317 21.80 -8.93 -1.39
C GLY A 317 22.33 -7.63 -2.01
N ALA A 318 22.22 -6.52 -1.30
CA ALA A 318 22.81 -5.24 -1.69
C ALA A 318 24.24 -5.08 -1.15
#